data_05f4f712f7ccc936d946bedc2b6c6e51
#
_entry.id   05f4f712f7ccc936d946bedc2b6c6e51
#
_cell.length_a   1.000
_cell.length_b   1.000
_cell.length_c   1.000
_cell.angle_alpha   90.00
_cell.angle_beta   90.00
_cell.angle_gamma   90.00
#
_symmetry.space_group_name_H-M   'P 1'
#
loop_
_entity.id
_entity.type
_entity.pdbx_description
1 polymer ?
#
loop_
_entity_poly.entity_id
_entity_poly.type
_entity_poly.pdbx_seq_one_letter_code
_entity_poly.pdbx_strand_id
1 'polypeptide(L)'
;MPHRGPVLIADVPDLEAVLRGCFLQDDVVYVTRYHDALAALTHRKYRLIVIGLHFDHSTMFELLRVIREHDEYKKTPVVCIRALPSRLTDEARHGIRHAMLLMGAQAFLDFPPGPAVAERICTELRRVTDEGVGGS
;
A
#
# COMPACT_ATOMS: atom_id res chain seq x y z
N MET A 1 -17.25 19.31 4.96
CA MET A 1 -16.46 18.06 4.97
C MET A 1 -15.16 18.30 4.21
N PRO A 2 -14.05 18.09 4.88
CA PRO A 2 -12.80 18.18 4.15
C PRO A 2 -12.73 17.08 3.09
N HIS A 3 -12.31 17.47 1.92
CA HIS A 3 -12.09 16.51 0.87
C HIS A 3 -10.85 15.69 1.18
N ARG A 4 -11.05 14.41 1.37
CA ARG A 4 -9.93 13.49 1.41
C ARG A 4 -9.58 13.17 -0.03
N GLY A 5 -8.31 13.30 -0.36
CA GLY A 5 -7.87 12.86 -1.66
C GLY A 5 -8.10 11.36 -1.85
N PRO A 6 -8.03 10.88 -3.08
CA PRO A 6 -8.23 9.46 -3.35
C PRO A 6 -7.11 8.60 -2.77
N VAL A 7 -7.38 7.30 -2.69
CA VAL A 7 -6.41 6.29 -2.26
C VAL A 7 -6.00 5.48 -3.49
N LEU A 8 -4.70 5.31 -3.69
CA LEU A 8 -4.19 4.45 -4.75
C LEU A 8 -3.77 3.13 -4.13
N ILE A 9 -4.29 2.03 -4.69
CA ILE A 9 -3.90 0.70 -4.24
C ILE A 9 -3.32 -0.06 -5.44
N ALA A 10 -2.08 -0.52 -5.29
CA ALA A 10 -1.38 -1.29 -6.32
C ALA A 10 -1.11 -2.68 -5.76
N ASP A 11 -1.87 -3.67 -6.19
CA ASP A 11 -1.71 -5.03 -5.71
C ASP A 11 -2.28 -6.01 -6.74
N VAL A 12 -2.33 -7.28 -6.38
CA VAL A 12 -2.82 -8.33 -7.26
C VAL A 12 -4.35 -8.28 -7.37
N PRO A 13 -4.92 -8.80 -8.46
CA PRO A 13 -6.39 -8.81 -8.61
C PRO A 13 -7.10 -9.59 -7.50
N ASP A 14 -6.46 -10.61 -6.95
CA ASP A 14 -7.04 -11.46 -5.92
C ASP A 14 -7.43 -10.70 -4.65
N LEU A 15 -6.77 -9.59 -4.37
CA LEU A 15 -7.00 -8.81 -3.16
C LEU A 15 -7.88 -7.58 -3.38
N GLU A 16 -8.34 -7.35 -4.61
CA GLU A 16 -9.06 -6.13 -4.93
C GLU A 16 -10.31 -5.93 -4.07
N ALA A 17 -11.15 -6.98 -3.97
CA ALA A 17 -12.39 -6.87 -3.21
C ALA A 17 -12.12 -6.57 -1.74
N VAL A 18 -11.12 -7.23 -1.15
CA VAL A 18 -10.78 -7.02 0.26
C VAL A 18 -10.24 -5.62 0.48
N LEU A 19 -9.31 -5.19 -0.34
CA LEU A 19 -8.65 -3.90 -0.13
C LEU A 19 -9.58 -2.73 -0.42
N ARG A 20 -10.42 -2.82 -1.45
CA ARG A 20 -11.45 -1.80 -1.68
C ARG A 20 -12.42 -1.75 -0.50
N GLY A 21 -12.73 -2.90 0.08
CA GLY A 21 -13.61 -2.97 1.25
C GLY A 21 -13.08 -2.25 2.47
N CYS A 22 -11.77 -2.08 2.57
CA CYS A 22 -11.16 -1.33 3.67
C CYS A 22 -11.35 0.18 3.55
N PHE A 23 -11.70 0.68 2.36
CA PHE A 23 -11.80 2.11 2.08
C PHE A 23 -13.13 2.46 1.42
N LEU A 24 -14.23 1.96 2.00
CA LEU A 24 -15.56 2.10 1.38
C LEU A 24 -16.03 3.54 1.25
N GLN A 25 -15.53 4.43 2.08
CA GLN A 25 -15.93 5.83 2.04
C GLN A 25 -14.95 6.71 1.27
N ASP A 26 -13.93 6.11 0.72
CA ASP A 26 -12.91 6.84 -0.04
C ASP A 26 -13.07 6.57 -1.52
N ASP A 27 -12.55 7.48 -2.32
CA ASP A 27 -12.43 7.25 -3.75
C ASP A 27 -11.15 6.44 -3.96
N VAL A 28 -11.29 5.20 -4.44
CA VAL A 28 -10.17 4.28 -4.58
C VAL A 28 -9.86 4.05 -6.05
N VAL A 29 -8.59 4.18 -6.39
CA VAL A 29 -8.06 3.75 -7.69
C VAL A 29 -7.25 2.48 -7.42
N TYR A 30 -7.66 1.37 -8.01
CA TYR A 30 -6.98 0.09 -7.85
C TYR A 30 -6.30 -0.29 -9.16
N VAL A 31 -5.00 -0.57 -9.12
CA VAL A 31 -4.24 -0.95 -10.31
C VAL A 31 -3.53 -2.27 -10.06
N THR A 32 -3.40 -3.07 -11.12
CA THR A 32 -2.76 -4.37 -11.03
C THR A 32 -1.50 -4.48 -11.88
N ARG A 33 -1.21 -3.43 -12.66
CA ARG A 33 -0.04 -3.42 -13.54
C ARG A 33 0.83 -2.20 -13.25
N TYR A 34 2.13 -2.39 -13.37
CA TYR A 34 3.10 -1.35 -13.04
C TYR A 34 2.89 -0.07 -13.87
N HIS A 35 2.71 -0.21 -15.18
CA HIS A 35 2.55 0.99 -16.01
C HIS A 35 1.23 1.72 -15.72
N ASP A 36 0.20 0.99 -15.28
CA ASP A 36 -1.05 1.64 -14.87
C ASP A 36 -0.86 2.42 -13.58
N ALA A 37 -0.02 1.94 -12.69
CA ALA A 37 0.32 2.69 -11.48
C ALA A 37 1.05 3.97 -11.83
N LEU A 38 2.00 3.92 -12.75
CA LEU A 38 2.71 5.11 -13.19
C LEU A 38 1.76 6.13 -13.81
N ALA A 39 0.83 5.68 -14.64
CA ALA A 39 -0.18 6.57 -15.23
C ALA A 39 -1.07 7.17 -14.17
N ALA A 40 -1.50 6.38 -13.19
CA ALA A 40 -2.36 6.86 -12.11
C ALA A 40 -1.70 7.99 -11.32
N LEU A 41 -0.40 7.88 -11.08
CA LEU A 41 0.32 8.90 -10.32
C LEU A 41 0.32 10.26 -11.00
N THR A 42 0.17 10.32 -12.32
CA THR A 42 0.15 11.58 -13.06
C THR A 42 -1.26 12.15 -13.22
N HIS A 43 -2.30 11.33 -13.03
CA HIS A 43 -3.68 11.78 -13.25
C HIS A 43 -4.33 12.41 -12.03
N ARG A 44 -3.95 11.98 -10.84
CA ARG A 44 -4.58 12.46 -9.61
C ARG A 44 -3.54 12.54 -8.51
N LYS A 45 -3.85 13.33 -7.48
CA LYS A 45 -3.00 13.42 -6.31
C LYS A 45 -3.63 12.59 -5.20
N TYR A 46 -2.91 11.60 -4.72
CA TYR A 46 -3.42 10.65 -3.72
C TYR A 46 -3.00 11.06 -2.32
N ARG A 47 -3.89 10.83 -1.35
CA ARG A 47 -3.58 11.09 0.06
C ARG A 47 -2.89 9.90 0.72
N LEU A 48 -2.98 8.72 0.11
CA LEU A 48 -2.43 7.48 0.63
C LEU A 48 -2.16 6.54 -0.54
N ILE A 49 -1.05 5.83 -0.48
CA ILE A 49 -0.72 4.81 -1.47
C ILE A 49 -0.43 3.51 -0.74
N VAL A 50 -1.10 2.42 -1.16
CA VAL A 50 -0.90 1.08 -0.62
C VAL A 50 -0.31 0.22 -1.72
N ILE A 51 0.80 -0.46 -1.45
CA ILE A 51 1.47 -1.29 -2.45
C ILE A 51 1.66 -2.70 -1.89
N GLY A 52 1.21 -3.70 -2.65
CA GLY A 52 1.40 -5.10 -2.28
C GLY A 52 2.77 -5.63 -2.69
N LEU A 53 3.34 -6.50 -1.86
CA LEU A 53 4.62 -7.14 -2.15
C LEU A 53 4.60 -7.90 -3.48
N HIS A 54 3.46 -8.48 -3.81
CA HIS A 54 3.31 -9.29 -5.02
C HIS A 54 2.76 -8.50 -6.22
N PHE A 55 2.67 -7.18 -6.09
CA PHE A 55 2.17 -6.33 -7.16
C PHE A 55 2.97 -6.53 -8.44
N ASP A 56 2.26 -6.87 -9.50
CA ASP A 56 2.79 -7.01 -10.87
C ASP A 56 4.20 -7.60 -10.91
N HIS A 57 4.31 -8.90 -10.64
CA HIS A 57 5.57 -9.63 -10.65
C HIS A 57 6.60 -9.05 -9.68
N SER A 58 6.12 -8.62 -8.50
CA SER A 58 6.99 -8.14 -7.41
C SER A 58 7.72 -6.85 -7.74
N THR A 59 7.01 -5.88 -8.33
CA THR A 59 7.58 -4.58 -8.66
C THR A 59 7.35 -3.53 -7.57
N MET A 60 7.03 -3.97 -6.33
CA MET A 60 6.76 -3.06 -5.22
C MET A 60 7.91 -2.09 -4.96
N PHE A 61 9.16 -2.59 -4.97
CA PHE A 61 10.32 -1.74 -4.71
C PHE A 61 10.49 -0.67 -5.77
N GLU A 62 10.33 -1.06 -7.04
CA GLU A 62 10.47 -0.12 -8.16
C GLU A 62 9.41 0.97 -8.07
N LEU A 63 8.18 0.59 -7.74
CA LEU A 63 7.11 1.56 -7.62
C LEU A 63 7.34 2.53 -6.46
N LEU A 64 7.77 2.01 -5.30
CA LEU A 64 8.05 2.87 -4.16
C LEU A 64 9.15 3.89 -4.49
N ARG A 65 10.18 3.46 -5.20
CA ARG A 65 11.25 4.37 -5.60
C ARG A 65 10.71 5.48 -6.50
N VAL A 66 9.91 5.13 -7.50
CA VAL A 66 9.32 6.12 -8.40
C VAL A 66 8.47 7.11 -7.62
N ILE A 67 7.65 6.63 -6.69
CA ILE A 67 6.80 7.49 -5.88
C ILE A 67 7.65 8.49 -5.10
N ARG A 68 8.72 8.03 -4.48
CA ARG A 68 9.57 8.92 -3.67
C ARG A 68 10.41 9.88 -4.50
N GLU A 69 10.61 9.59 -5.77
CA GLU A 69 11.29 10.52 -6.67
C GLU A 69 10.38 11.62 -7.22
N HIS A 70 9.06 11.44 -7.11
CA HIS A 70 8.08 12.46 -7.48
C HIS A 70 7.98 13.52 -6.39
N ASP A 71 8.20 14.78 -6.73
CA ASP A 71 8.11 15.86 -5.76
C ASP A 71 6.73 15.92 -5.09
N GLU A 72 5.69 15.62 -5.84
CA GLU A 72 4.33 15.65 -5.32
C GLU A 72 4.07 14.61 -4.26
N TYR A 73 4.84 13.52 -4.23
CA TYR A 73 4.59 12.39 -3.36
C TYR A 73 5.67 12.17 -2.30
N LYS A 74 6.57 13.15 -2.10
CA LYS A 74 7.65 12.95 -1.13
C LYS A 74 7.18 12.76 0.29
N LYS A 75 6.03 13.35 0.64
CA LYS A 75 5.48 13.26 1.99
C LYS A 75 4.20 12.42 2.08
N THR A 76 3.75 11.86 0.97
CA THR A 76 2.53 11.06 0.96
C THR A 76 2.79 9.75 1.70
N PRO A 77 1.91 9.36 2.63
CA PRO A 77 2.06 8.07 3.29
C PRO A 77 1.98 6.93 2.29
N VAL A 78 2.95 6.03 2.35
CA VAL A 78 2.97 4.81 1.55
C VAL A 78 3.06 3.63 2.50
N VAL A 79 2.10 2.72 2.42
CA VAL A 79 2.06 1.51 3.23
C VAL A 79 2.27 0.33 2.32
N CYS A 80 3.25 -0.51 2.65
CA CYS A 80 3.50 -1.73 1.90
C CYS A 80 2.90 -2.90 2.65
N ILE A 81 2.30 -3.86 1.93
CA ILE A 81 1.60 -4.98 2.56
C ILE A 81 1.99 -6.29 1.89
N ARG A 82 1.88 -7.37 2.66
CA ARG A 82 1.88 -8.72 2.12
C ARG A 82 0.65 -9.44 2.66
N ALA A 83 -0.28 -9.79 1.78
CA ALA A 83 -1.52 -10.43 2.17
C ALA A 83 -1.81 -11.71 1.39
N LEU A 84 -1.03 -12.01 0.36
CA LEU A 84 -1.12 -13.31 -0.31
C LEU A 84 -0.21 -14.32 0.40
N PRO A 85 -0.64 -15.58 0.50
CA PRO A 85 0.22 -16.62 1.03
C PRO A 85 1.49 -16.74 0.16
N SER A 86 2.62 -16.68 0.81
CA SER A 86 3.89 -16.89 0.14
C SER A 86 4.89 -17.33 1.19
N ARG A 87 5.94 -18.02 0.75
CA ARG A 87 6.98 -18.46 1.67
C ARG A 87 7.97 -17.33 1.88
N LEU A 88 8.00 -16.82 3.10
CA LEU A 88 9.03 -15.88 3.51
C LEU A 88 9.64 -16.38 4.81
N THR A 89 10.96 -16.46 4.83
CA THR A 89 11.66 -16.70 6.09
C THR A 89 11.54 -15.46 6.96
N ASP A 90 11.77 -15.60 8.26
CA ASP A 90 11.80 -14.44 9.15
C ASP A 90 12.89 -13.46 8.74
N GLU A 91 14.03 -13.97 8.30
CA GLU A 91 15.12 -13.12 7.83
C GLU A 91 14.71 -12.31 6.60
N ALA A 92 14.05 -12.96 5.64
CA ALA A 92 13.59 -12.26 4.43
C ALA A 92 12.54 -11.20 4.79
N ARG A 93 11.63 -11.50 5.72
CA ARG A 93 10.61 -10.56 6.15
C ARG A 93 11.25 -9.32 6.81
N HIS A 94 12.23 -9.55 7.68
CA HIS A 94 12.94 -8.44 8.31
C HIS A 94 13.70 -7.62 7.30
N GLY A 95 14.32 -8.25 6.32
CA GLY A 95 15.04 -7.55 5.26
C GLY A 95 14.12 -6.69 4.42
N ILE A 96 12.96 -7.22 4.04
CA ILE A 96 11.98 -6.47 3.26
C ILE A 96 11.48 -5.27 4.06
N ARG A 97 11.11 -5.49 5.32
CA ARG A 97 10.64 -4.39 6.18
C ARG A 97 11.69 -3.30 6.30
N HIS A 98 12.93 -3.70 6.56
CA HIS A 98 14.02 -2.74 6.71
C HIS A 98 14.21 -1.93 5.43
N ALA A 99 14.24 -2.60 4.27
CA ALA A 99 14.41 -1.93 2.99
C ALA A 99 13.26 -0.98 2.70
N MET A 100 12.02 -1.40 2.97
CA MET A 100 10.86 -0.55 2.73
C MET A 100 10.90 0.72 3.57
N LEU A 101 11.24 0.59 4.84
CA LEU A 101 11.32 1.74 5.72
C LEU A 101 12.46 2.68 5.31
N LEU A 102 13.60 2.15 4.92
CA LEU A 102 14.71 2.96 4.42
C LEU A 102 14.34 3.72 3.14
N MET A 103 13.50 3.13 2.31
CA MET A 103 13.04 3.76 1.08
C MET A 103 11.90 4.75 1.32
N GLY A 104 11.48 4.94 2.55
CA GLY A 104 10.50 5.94 2.90
C GLY A 104 9.07 5.46 3.03
N ALA A 105 8.83 4.14 3.08
CA ALA A 105 7.50 3.64 3.41
C ALA A 105 7.19 3.92 4.87
N GLN A 106 5.94 4.21 5.17
CA GLN A 106 5.51 4.44 6.53
C GLN A 106 5.46 3.14 7.34
N ALA A 107 5.09 2.04 6.70
CA ALA A 107 4.99 0.76 7.36
C ALA A 107 5.03 -0.37 6.34
N PHE A 108 5.43 -1.54 6.79
CA PHE A 108 5.25 -2.79 6.05
C PHE A 108 4.41 -3.71 6.93
N LEU A 109 3.21 -4.06 6.45
CA LEU A 109 2.26 -4.89 7.18
C LEU A 109 2.20 -6.27 6.56
N ASP A 110 2.43 -7.29 7.38
CA ASP A 110 2.44 -8.68 6.95
C ASP A 110 1.21 -9.39 7.51
N PHE A 111 0.37 -9.92 6.61
CA PHE A 111 -0.87 -10.58 7.00
C PHE A 111 -0.79 -12.06 6.62
N PRO A 112 -0.34 -12.93 7.53
CA PRO A 112 -0.35 -14.36 7.25
C PRO A 112 -1.80 -14.85 7.09
N PRO A 113 -2.02 -15.90 6.28
CA PRO A 113 -3.37 -16.43 6.10
C PRO A 113 -3.93 -16.96 7.42
N GLY A 114 -5.26 -16.88 7.55
CA GLY A 114 -5.91 -17.33 8.76
C GLY A 114 -7.31 -16.75 8.89
N PRO A 115 -8.00 -17.09 10.01
CA PRO A 115 -9.35 -16.59 10.24
C PRO A 115 -9.40 -15.07 10.29
N ALA A 116 -10.45 -14.50 9.73
CA ALA A 116 -10.70 -13.05 9.77
C ALA A 116 -9.56 -12.23 9.21
N VAL A 117 -8.83 -12.76 8.20
CA VAL A 117 -7.70 -12.03 7.63
C VAL A 117 -8.15 -10.72 7.00
N ALA A 118 -9.30 -10.70 6.33
CA ALA A 118 -9.82 -9.48 5.73
C ALA A 118 -10.07 -8.40 6.77
N GLU A 119 -10.65 -8.77 7.91
CA GLU A 119 -10.88 -7.81 8.99
C GLU A 119 -9.58 -7.31 9.59
N ARG A 120 -8.60 -8.20 9.74
CA ARG A 120 -7.29 -7.80 10.27
C ARG A 120 -6.58 -6.82 9.34
N ILE A 121 -6.67 -7.07 8.03
CA ILE A 121 -6.09 -6.18 7.04
C ILE A 121 -6.70 -4.78 7.17
N CYS A 122 -8.02 -4.70 7.20
CA CYS A 122 -8.69 -3.40 7.28
C CYS A 122 -8.40 -2.69 8.58
N THR A 123 -8.38 -3.41 9.70
CA THR A 123 -8.10 -2.82 11.01
C THR A 123 -6.69 -2.23 11.04
N GLU A 124 -5.69 -3.00 10.59
CA GLU A 124 -4.31 -2.52 10.61
C GLU A 124 -4.06 -1.39 9.62
N LEU A 125 -4.66 -1.45 8.43
CA LEU A 125 -4.51 -0.36 7.47
C LEU A 125 -5.09 0.94 8.02
N ARG A 126 -6.27 0.88 8.63
CA ARG A 126 -6.86 2.07 9.24
C ARG A 126 -6.01 2.60 10.38
N ARG A 127 -5.52 1.71 11.23
CA ARG A 127 -4.69 2.13 12.36
C ARG A 127 -3.44 2.88 11.88
N VAL A 128 -2.72 2.31 10.94
CA VAL A 128 -1.49 2.90 10.44
C VAL A 128 -1.76 4.21 9.70
N THR A 129 -2.80 4.25 8.87
CA THR A 129 -3.11 5.45 8.10
C THR A 129 -3.65 6.56 8.98
N ASP A 130 -4.48 6.23 9.98
CA ASP A 130 -4.99 7.22 10.91
C ASP A 130 -3.86 7.80 11.77
N GLU A 131 -2.96 6.96 12.25
CA GLU A 131 -1.80 7.42 13.02
C GLU A 131 -0.91 8.34 12.18
N GLY A 132 -0.66 7.96 10.91
CA GLY A 132 0.17 8.75 10.02
C GLY A 132 -0.42 10.09 9.68
N VAL A 133 -1.74 10.16 9.52
CA VAL A 133 -2.44 11.40 9.20
C VAL A 133 -2.73 12.19 10.47
N GLY A 134 -3.16 11.49 11.52
CA GLY A 134 -3.53 12.13 12.77
C GLY A 134 -2.36 12.72 13.52
N GLY A 135 -1.15 12.26 13.26
CA GLY A 135 0.05 12.80 13.88
C GLY A 135 0.49 14.14 13.34
N SER A 136 -0.17 14.60 12.31
CA SER A 136 0.18 15.87 11.69
C SER A 136 -0.34 17.06 12.47
#